data_b100116aa980799dcd629df0f86844f9
#
_entry.id   b100116aa980799dcd629df0f86844f9
#
_cell.length_a   1.000
_cell.length_b   1.000
_cell.length_c   1.000
_cell.angle_alpha   90.00
_cell.angle_beta   90.00
_cell.angle_gamma   90.00
#
_symmetry.space_group_name_H-M   'P 1'
#
loop_
_entity.id
_entity.type
_entity.pdbx_description
1 polymer ?
#
loop_
_entity_poly.entity_id
_entity_poly.type
_entity_poly.pdbx_seq_one_letter_code
_entity_poly.pdbx_strand_id
1 'polypeptide(L)'
;MATRKTGLREEREQADRKDSFIVHRFESILSWAESLNINRMVDDDDTENAQKAAEDQDNITLSQQMKRAASRLRISLDLSPQDAEHEHLADRYTYPEWNHRLGRHMPDHARVLEVDADPAMDFCPDPRLVARVQRQFAPLMPKRVMLTRQLDGDELDLDAAVQSQVDLRMGQQGSDRVWQANRPMARDLSVAVLIDCSRSTEATVGARPVIETAREALAALAAGIATAGDRLGIWGFSSLRRDRVFLTRAKRFDEQMDADITARIGSFTPGHYTRLGAAIRHASAQLAQEGSARRLLLVLTDGKPNDLDHYEGVHGIEDSRMAVREARALGHAVHAVVIDADGQDWFARIFGRAGFTLLPDPDRLPRALPEIYQSLTMEH
;
A
#
# COMPACT_ATOMS: atom_id res chain seq x y z
N MET A 1 -35.79 49.79 12.66
CA MET A 1 -35.01 49.34 13.80
C MET A 1 -34.68 47.86 13.59
N ALA A 2 -33.50 47.60 13.09
CA ALA A 2 -33.06 46.26 12.75
C ALA A 2 -32.38 45.62 13.97
N THR A 3 -32.88 44.50 14.37
CA THR A 3 -32.38 43.71 15.51
C THR A 3 -31.16 42.93 15.06
N ARG A 4 -30.01 43.30 15.56
CA ARG A 4 -28.73 42.61 15.39
C ARG A 4 -28.78 41.30 16.19
N LYS A 5 -28.92 40.17 15.54
CA LYS A 5 -28.86 38.84 16.19
C LYS A 5 -27.42 38.46 16.51
N THR A 6 -27.21 38.27 17.70
CA THR A 6 -26.22 37.66 18.56
C THR A 6 -25.73 36.31 18.04
N GLY A 7 -24.65 36.31 17.20
CA GLY A 7 -23.86 35.14 16.90
C GLY A 7 -22.86 34.76 18.00
N LEU A 8 -22.70 35.60 19.01
CA LEU A 8 -21.69 35.46 20.07
C LEU A 8 -22.04 34.52 21.24
N ARG A 9 -23.29 34.03 21.28
CA ARG A 9 -23.76 33.18 22.39
C ARG A 9 -23.68 31.69 22.06
N GLU A 10 -23.76 31.31 20.79
CA GLU A 10 -23.59 29.93 20.36
C GLU A 10 -22.12 29.47 20.36
N GLU A 11 -21.20 30.39 20.14
CA GLU A 11 -19.74 30.05 20.14
C GLU A 11 -19.22 29.68 21.55
N ARG A 12 -19.87 30.11 22.64
CA ARG A 12 -19.39 29.79 23.99
C ARG A 12 -19.90 28.46 24.55
N GLU A 13 -21.01 27.93 24.07
CA GLU A 13 -21.52 26.62 24.52
C GLU A 13 -20.88 25.43 23.79
N GLN A 14 -20.30 25.63 22.61
CA GLN A 14 -19.57 24.60 21.85
C GLN A 14 -18.11 24.46 22.28
N ALA A 15 -17.53 25.46 22.94
CA ALA A 15 -16.15 25.42 23.42
C ALA A 15 -15.85 24.41 24.53
N ASP A 16 -16.88 23.85 25.18
CA ASP A 16 -16.76 22.87 26.26
C ASP A 16 -16.79 21.40 25.82
N ARG A 17 -16.97 21.12 24.52
CA ARG A 17 -16.81 19.76 23.98
C ARG A 17 -15.36 19.52 23.57
N LYS A 18 -14.67 18.72 24.36
CA LYS A 18 -13.31 18.22 24.11
C LYS A 18 -13.23 17.27 22.91
N ASP A 19 -14.00 17.48 21.87
CA ASP A 19 -13.97 16.64 20.70
C ASP A 19 -13.35 17.39 19.53
N SER A 20 -12.18 16.90 19.18
CA SER A 20 -11.50 17.00 17.89
C SER A 20 -11.22 18.45 17.41
N PHE A 21 -9.98 18.84 17.57
CA PHE A 21 -9.36 20.04 16.98
C PHE A 21 -9.65 20.21 15.46
N ILE A 22 -9.98 19.11 14.78
CA ILE A 22 -10.33 19.04 13.37
C ILE A 22 -11.75 19.56 13.13
N VAL A 23 -12.73 19.16 13.95
CA VAL A 23 -14.13 19.60 13.82
C VAL A 23 -14.24 21.11 14.05
N HIS A 24 -13.52 21.63 15.05
CA HIS A 24 -13.47 23.07 15.34
C HIS A 24 -12.87 23.89 14.19
N ARG A 25 -11.91 23.32 13.46
CA ARG A 25 -11.32 23.96 12.28
C ARG A 25 -12.27 23.95 11.08
N PHE A 26 -13.05 22.89 10.90
CA PHE A 26 -14.04 22.80 9.83
C PHE A 26 -15.20 23.76 10.05
N GLU A 27 -15.70 23.86 11.28
CA GLU A 27 -16.79 24.79 11.61
C GLU A 27 -16.37 26.26 11.46
N SER A 28 -15.14 26.62 11.82
CA SER A 28 -14.64 27.99 11.63
C SER A 28 -14.46 28.34 10.13
N ILE A 29 -14.08 27.37 9.30
CA ILE A 29 -13.95 27.57 7.84
C ILE A 29 -15.31 27.65 7.17
N LEU A 30 -16.28 26.83 7.57
CA LEU A 30 -17.65 26.90 7.08
C LEU A 30 -18.32 28.20 7.45
N SER A 31 -18.17 28.66 8.69
CA SER A 31 -18.73 29.96 9.15
C SER A 31 -18.06 31.14 8.44
N TRP A 32 -16.78 31.03 8.10
CA TRP A 32 -16.08 32.03 7.30
C TRP A 32 -16.50 32.01 5.82
N ALA A 33 -16.71 30.82 5.25
CA ALA A 33 -17.23 30.65 3.89
C ALA A 33 -18.68 31.17 3.77
N GLU A 34 -19.51 30.94 4.79
CA GLU A 34 -20.85 31.50 4.87
C GLU A 34 -20.84 33.04 5.03
N SER A 35 -19.89 33.59 5.80
CA SER A 35 -19.74 35.03 5.96
C SER A 35 -19.28 35.74 4.67
N LEU A 36 -18.58 35.02 3.80
CA LEU A 36 -18.12 35.51 2.50
C LEU A 36 -19.14 35.23 1.36
N ASN A 37 -20.29 34.64 1.67
CA ASN A 37 -21.34 34.35 0.70
C ASN A 37 -20.89 33.54 -0.56
N ILE A 38 -19.82 32.74 -0.40
CA ILE A 38 -19.16 32.01 -1.51
C ILE A 38 -19.97 30.75 -1.92
N ASN A 39 -20.94 30.32 -1.10
CA ASN A 39 -21.68 29.08 -1.32
C ASN A 39 -23.17 29.31 -1.55
N ARG A 40 -23.54 30.39 -2.25
CA ARG A 40 -24.92 30.57 -2.69
C ARG A 40 -25.17 29.72 -3.93
N MET A 41 -25.81 28.59 -3.76
CA MET A 41 -26.47 27.91 -4.88
C MET A 41 -27.55 28.84 -5.44
N VAL A 42 -27.34 29.32 -6.64
CA VAL A 42 -28.35 30.06 -7.38
C VAL A 42 -29.31 29.01 -7.94
N ASP A 43 -30.56 29.08 -7.52
CA ASP A 43 -31.62 28.31 -8.15
C ASP A 43 -31.84 28.90 -9.56
N ASP A 44 -31.71 28.07 -10.58
CA ASP A 44 -31.64 28.49 -12.02
C ASP A 44 -32.94 29.10 -12.59
N ASP A 45 -34.02 29.12 -11.77
CA ASP A 45 -35.33 29.55 -12.21
C ASP A 45 -35.67 31.04 -11.90
N ASP A 46 -34.75 31.79 -11.27
CA ASP A 46 -35.03 33.18 -10.89
C ASP A 46 -34.01 34.17 -11.47
N THR A 47 -34.38 34.76 -12.60
CA THR A 47 -33.57 35.72 -13.37
C THR A 47 -33.18 36.99 -12.62
N GLU A 48 -33.97 37.44 -11.63
CA GLU A 48 -33.65 38.61 -10.79
C GLU A 48 -32.55 38.31 -9.78
N ASN A 49 -32.47 37.07 -9.24
CA ASN A 49 -31.41 36.66 -8.36
C ASN A 49 -30.07 36.44 -9.10
N ALA A 50 -30.10 35.99 -10.33
CA ALA A 50 -28.91 35.83 -11.16
C ALA A 50 -28.27 37.21 -11.51
N GLN A 51 -29.06 38.25 -11.77
CA GLN A 51 -28.56 39.60 -12.01
C GLN A 51 -27.91 40.22 -10.74
N LYS A 52 -28.55 40.04 -9.55
CA LYS A 52 -27.98 40.52 -8.27
C LYS A 52 -26.69 39.78 -7.90
N ALA A 53 -26.62 38.50 -8.20
CA ALA A 53 -25.41 37.70 -7.96
C ALA A 53 -24.27 38.10 -8.91
N ALA A 54 -24.56 38.52 -10.14
CA ALA A 54 -23.56 39.03 -11.09
C ALA A 54 -23.04 40.41 -10.69
N GLU A 55 -23.93 41.32 -10.24
CA GLU A 55 -23.52 42.64 -9.72
C GLU A 55 -22.70 42.58 -8.44
N ASP A 56 -22.97 41.62 -7.54
CA ASP A 56 -22.18 41.38 -6.35
C ASP A 56 -20.79 40.78 -6.68
N GLN A 57 -20.64 40.03 -7.78
CA GLN A 57 -19.35 39.50 -8.23
C GLN A 57 -18.43 40.59 -8.81
N ASP A 58 -18.98 41.63 -9.44
CA ASP A 58 -18.17 42.75 -10.01
C ASP A 58 -17.54 43.64 -8.92
N ASN A 59 -18.06 43.59 -7.70
CA ASN A 59 -17.54 44.36 -6.56
C ASN A 59 -16.47 43.62 -5.73
N ILE A 60 -16.21 42.36 -6.01
CA ILE A 60 -15.16 41.58 -5.30
C ILE A 60 -13.90 41.54 -6.15
N THR A 61 -13.16 42.63 -6.21
CA THR A 61 -11.78 42.67 -6.70
C THR A 61 -10.85 42.02 -5.68
N LEU A 62 -10.92 40.71 -5.57
CA LEU A 62 -9.85 39.94 -4.92
C LEU A 62 -8.61 39.98 -5.82
N SER A 63 -7.59 40.69 -5.41
CA SER A 63 -6.32 40.74 -6.12
C SER A 63 -5.81 39.31 -6.42
N GLN A 64 -5.12 39.11 -7.54
CA GLN A 64 -4.52 37.80 -7.88
C GLN A 64 -3.62 37.26 -6.77
N GLN A 65 -3.04 38.13 -5.94
CA GLN A 65 -2.25 37.76 -4.76
C GLN A 65 -3.10 37.16 -3.65
N MET A 66 -4.31 37.67 -3.38
CA MET A 66 -5.23 37.06 -2.39
C MET A 66 -5.75 35.70 -2.85
N LYS A 67 -6.03 35.50 -4.17
CA LYS A 67 -6.41 34.19 -4.72
C LYS A 67 -5.27 33.16 -4.58
N ARG A 68 -4.01 33.58 -4.76
CA ARG A 68 -2.84 32.72 -4.52
C ARG A 68 -2.60 32.41 -3.04
N ALA A 69 -2.85 33.38 -2.16
CA ALA A 69 -2.75 33.18 -0.71
C ALA A 69 -3.87 32.25 -0.21
N ALA A 70 -5.11 32.44 -0.66
CA ALA A 70 -6.24 31.57 -0.31
C ALA A 70 -6.07 30.13 -0.81
N SER A 71 -5.52 29.94 -2.02
CA SER A 71 -5.22 28.60 -2.53
C SER A 71 -4.08 27.93 -1.76
N ARG A 72 -3.05 28.68 -1.36
CA ARG A 72 -1.96 28.16 -0.48
C ARG A 72 -2.47 27.85 0.91
N LEU A 73 -3.35 28.69 1.47
CA LEU A 73 -3.95 28.45 2.77
C LEU A 73 -4.85 27.21 2.78
N ARG A 74 -5.62 26.97 1.72
CA ARG A 74 -6.43 25.74 1.56
C ARG A 74 -5.57 24.48 1.54
N ILE A 75 -4.43 24.52 0.86
CA ILE A 75 -3.49 23.38 0.79
C ILE A 75 -2.92 23.05 2.18
N SER A 76 -2.65 24.07 3.01
CA SER A 76 -2.10 23.86 4.37
C SER A 76 -3.14 23.45 5.39
N LEU A 77 -4.43 23.75 5.18
CA LEU A 77 -5.51 23.45 6.14
C LEU A 77 -6.07 22.02 5.98
N ASP A 78 -5.86 21.40 4.81
CA ASP A 78 -6.31 20.02 4.53
C ASP A 78 -5.34 18.96 5.07
N LEU A 79 -4.17 19.35 5.60
CA LEU A 79 -3.16 18.43 6.10
C LEU A 79 -3.11 18.45 7.63
N SER A 80 -3.08 17.27 8.23
CA SER A 80 -2.66 17.15 9.63
C SER A 80 -1.19 17.54 9.77
N PRO A 81 -0.71 17.94 10.98
CA PRO A 81 0.73 18.17 11.20
C PRO A 81 1.62 16.99 10.79
N GLN A 82 1.15 15.75 11.01
CA GLN A 82 1.85 14.53 10.62
C GLN A 82 1.94 14.37 9.09
N ASP A 83 0.87 14.68 8.36
CA ASP A 83 0.88 14.62 6.90
C ASP A 83 1.77 15.70 6.29
N ALA A 84 1.83 16.90 6.91
CA ALA A 84 2.71 17.96 6.47
C ALA A 84 4.19 17.59 6.70
N GLU A 85 4.51 16.92 7.80
CA GLU A 85 5.84 16.39 8.08
C GLU A 85 6.20 15.25 7.11
N HIS A 86 5.27 14.33 6.88
CA HIS A 86 5.41 13.27 5.88
C HIS A 86 5.71 13.86 4.49
N GLU A 87 4.95 14.87 4.04
CA GLU A 87 5.19 15.51 2.74
C GLU A 87 6.57 16.20 2.67
N HIS A 88 7.08 16.68 3.78
CA HIS A 88 8.37 17.37 3.84
C HIS A 88 9.56 16.41 3.80
N LEU A 89 9.46 15.27 4.49
CA LEU A 89 10.52 14.28 4.64
C LEU A 89 10.52 13.23 3.51
N ALA A 90 9.39 13.07 2.81
CA ALA A 90 9.20 11.99 1.84
C ALA A 90 10.03 12.12 0.57
N ASP A 91 10.53 11.00 0.10
CA ASP A 91 10.99 10.83 -1.28
C ASP A 91 9.80 10.93 -2.24
N ARG A 92 10.01 11.60 -3.38
CA ARG A 92 8.92 11.93 -4.31
C ARG A 92 9.06 11.17 -5.62
N TYR A 93 8.01 10.41 -5.95
CA TYR A 93 7.91 9.65 -7.19
C TYR A 93 6.66 10.05 -7.94
N THR A 94 6.70 10.04 -9.27
CA THR A 94 5.52 10.30 -10.11
C THR A 94 5.20 9.06 -10.94
N TYR A 95 3.89 8.76 -11.05
CA TYR A 95 3.39 7.63 -11.81
C TYR A 95 2.29 8.06 -12.77
N PRO A 96 2.16 7.39 -13.92
CA PRO A 96 1.02 7.60 -14.79
C PRO A 96 -0.25 7.08 -14.14
N GLU A 97 -1.40 7.63 -14.53
CA GLU A 97 -2.73 7.16 -14.16
C GLU A 97 -3.53 6.85 -15.42
N TRP A 98 -4.26 5.73 -15.41
CA TRP A 98 -5.05 5.32 -16.56
C TRP A 98 -6.39 6.04 -16.60
N ASN A 99 -6.62 6.82 -17.64
CA ASN A 99 -7.92 7.42 -17.89
C ASN A 99 -8.75 6.50 -18.79
N HIS A 100 -9.75 5.83 -18.21
CA HIS A 100 -10.59 4.88 -18.94
C HIS A 100 -11.49 5.53 -20.01
N ARG A 101 -11.86 6.84 -19.86
CA ARG A 101 -12.67 7.56 -20.83
C ARG A 101 -11.87 7.95 -22.07
N LEU A 102 -10.61 8.32 -21.86
CA LEU A 102 -9.69 8.69 -22.93
C LEU A 102 -8.94 7.49 -23.52
N GLY A 103 -8.98 6.32 -22.87
CA GLY A 103 -8.27 5.12 -23.28
C GLY A 103 -6.74 5.28 -23.31
N ARG A 104 -6.18 6.16 -22.46
CA ARG A 104 -4.74 6.46 -22.42
C ARG A 104 -4.23 6.71 -21.01
N HIS A 105 -2.92 6.54 -20.83
CA HIS A 105 -2.24 6.98 -19.63
C HIS A 105 -2.10 8.50 -19.60
N MET A 106 -2.34 9.07 -18.43
CA MET A 106 -2.02 10.44 -18.09
C MET A 106 -0.62 10.41 -17.44
N PRO A 107 0.44 10.92 -18.11
CA PRO A 107 1.79 10.86 -17.59
C PRO A 107 1.90 11.73 -16.33
N ASP A 108 2.76 11.29 -15.37
CA ASP A 108 3.07 12.00 -14.13
C ASP A 108 1.83 12.53 -13.37
N HIS A 109 0.73 11.77 -13.42
CA HIS A 109 -0.56 12.22 -12.91
C HIS A 109 -0.73 11.99 -11.42
N ALA A 110 -0.15 10.94 -10.86
CA ALA A 110 -0.16 10.63 -9.43
C ALA A 110 1.23 10.82 -8.84
N ARG A 111 1.29 11.52 -7.68
CA ARG A 111 2.53 11.71 -6.93
C ARG A 111 2.54 10.83 -5.69
N VAL A 112 3.52 9.97 -5.59
CA VAL A 112 3.79 9.13 -4.42
C VAL A 112 4.82 9.82 -3.53
N LEU A 113 4.52 9.86 -2.25
CA LEU A 113 5.35 10.40 -1.17
C LEU A 113 5.74 9.22 -0.28
N GLU A 114 6.97 8.75 -0.40
CA GLU A 114 7.48 7.61 0.36
C GLU A 114 8.33 8.09 1.55
N VAL A 115 8.06 7.54 2.73
CA VAL A 115 8.82 7.79 3.96
C VAL A 115 9.04 6.47 4.71
N ASP A 116 10.13 6.38 5.46
CA ASP A 116 10.34 5.25 6.37
C ASP A 116 9.39 5.38 7.58
N ALA A 117 8.82 4.25 8.00
CA ALA A 117 7.94 4.20 9.14
C ALA A 117 8.69 4.42 10.46
N ASP A 118 8.15 5.25 11.33
CA ASP A 118 8.64 5.39 12.68
C ASP A 118 8.20 4.20 13.56
N PRO A 119 9.09 3.63 14.38
CA PRO A 119 8.74 2.46 15.19
C PRO A 119 7.70 2.78 16.27
N ALA A 120 6.59 2.03 16.31
CA ALA A 120 5.62 2.06 17.40
C ALA A 120 6.05 1.06 18.48
N MET A 121 6.67 1.56 19.54
CA MET A 121 7.26 0.73 20.59
C MET A 121 6.23 -0.07 21.41
N ASP A 122 4.97 0.33 21.39
CA ASP A 122 3.88 -0.34 22.11
C ASP A 122 3.30 -1.55 21.35
N PHE A 123 3.69 -1.74 20.08
CA PHE A 123 3.18 -2.83 19.26
C PHE A 123 3.95 -4.13 19.55
N CYS A 124 3.23 -5.13 20.07
CA CYS A 124 3.76 -6.46 20.30
C CYS A 124 2.77 -7.50 19.75
N PRO A 125 3.06 -8.16 18.61
CA PRO A 125 2.21 -9.20 18.06
C PRO A 125 2.20 -10.43 18.98
N ASP A 126 1.10 -11.22 18.96
CA ASP A 126 0.99 -12.44 19.76
C ASP A 126 2.17 -13.40 19.46
N PRO A 127 3.05 -13.68 20.43
CA PRO A 127 4.20 -14.55 20.21
C PRO A 127 3.81 -15.98 19.80
N ARG A 128 2.62 -16.44 20.23
CA ARG A 128 2.11 -17.77 19.88
C ARG A 128 1.71 -17.84 18.41
N LEU A 129 1.11 -16.75 17.90
CA LEU A 129 0.79 -16.62 16.49
C LEU A 129 2.07 -16.60 15.65
N VAL A 130 3.03 -15.74 15.98
CA VAL A 130 4.32 -15.65 15.30
C VAL A 130 5.03 -16.99 15.25
N ALA A 131 5.18 -17.66 16.40
CA ALA A 131 5.82 -18.98 16.48
C ALA A 131 5.08 -20.06 15.68
N ARG A 132 3.75 -19.97 15.57
CA ARG A 132 2.96 -20.89 14.76
C ARG A 132 3.25 -20.68 13.27
N VAL A 133 3.23 -19.43 12.79
CA VAL A 133 3.51 -19.09 11.41
C VAL A 133 4.93 -19.46 11.03
N GLN A 134 5.93 -19.15 11.87
CA GLN A 134 7.32 -19.55 11.64
C GLN A 134 7.46 -21.07 11.47
N ARG A 135 6.77 -21.87 12.30
CA ARG A 135 6.77 -23.34 12.16
C ARG A 135 6.12 -23.80 10.85
N GLN A 136 5.09 -23.13 10.37
CA GLN A 136 4.49 -23.41 9.05
C GLN A 136 5.46 -23.11 7.90
N PHE A 137 6.32 -22.12 8.06
CA PHE A 137 7.31 -21.73 7.05
C PHE A 137 8.63 -22.50 7.14
N ALA A 138 8.92 -23.16 8.25
CA ALA A 138 10.15 -23.93 8.40
C ALA A 138 10.39 -25.00 7.31
N PRO A 139 9.37 -25.70 6.78
CA PRO A 139 9.56 -26.63 5.64
C PRO A 139 9.94 -25.94 4.33
N LEU A 140 9.70 -24.63 4.21
CA LEU A 140 10.04 -23.82 3.03
C LEU A 140 11.50 -23.34 3.05
N MET A 141 12.22 -23.53 4.16
CA MET A 141 13.62 -23.15 4.24
C MET A 141 14.44 -23.81 3.11
N PRO A 142 15.45 -23.09 2.60
CA PRO A 142 16.33 -23.64 1.57
C PRO A 142 16.88 -24.99 1.97
N LYS A 143 16.60 -26.02 1.17
CA LYS A 143 17.20 -27.35 1.36
C LYS A 143 18.57 -27.34 0.73
N ARG A 144 19.50 -28.05 1.35
CA ARG A 144 20.77 -28.33 0.69
C ARG A 144 20.53 -29.37 -0.40
N VAL A 145 21.02 -29.06 -1.59
CA VAL A 145 20.96 -29.96 -2.74
C VAL A 145 22.38 -30.38 -3.09
N MET A 146 22.54 -31.68 -3.27
CA MET A 146 23.79 -32.25 -3.76
C MET A 146 23.89 -31.96 -5.27
N LEU A 147 24.79 -31.05 -5.63
CA LEU A 147 25.12 -30.77 -7.02
C LEU A 147 26.22 -31.72 -7.45
N THR A 148 25.95 -32.57 -8.44
CA THR A 148 26.93 -33.47 -9.05
C THR A 148 27.74 -32.77 -10.14
N ARG A 149 28.87 -33.35 -10.54
CA ARG A 149 29.72 -32.85 -11.63
C ARG A 149 30.18 -31.41 -11.41
N GLN A 150 30.65 -31.09 -10.23
CA GLN A 150 31.24 -29.79 -9.91
C GLN A 150 32.75 -29.83 -10.06
N LEU A 151 33.38 -28.65 -10.26
CA LEU A 151 34.85 -28.50 -10.31
C LEU A 151 35.49 -28.67 -8.94
N ASP A 152 34.73 -28.31 -7.86
CA ASP A 152 35.13 -28.41 -6.47
C ASP A 152 33.96 -28.87 -5.62
N GLY A 153 34.19 -29.53 -4.50
CA GLY A 153 33.12 -29.98 -3.63
C GLY A 153 33.63 -30.71 -2.39
N ASP A 154 32.66 -31.11 -1.53
CA ASP A 154 32.96 -31.80 -0.26
C ASP A 154 33.20 -33.30 -0.46
N GLU A 155 32.64 -33.89 -1.51
CA GLU A 155 32.71 -35.33 -1.81
C GLU A 155 33.04 -35.56 -3.28
N LEU A 156 33.68 -36.71 -3.58
CA LEU A 156 33.97 -37.12 -4.92
C LEU A 156 32.73 -37.75 -5.60
N ASP A 157 32.36 -37.26 -6.76
CA ASP A 157 31.36 -37.89 -7.62
C ASP A 157 31.98 -39.12 -8.29
N LEU A 158 31.79 -40.30 -7.69
CA LEU A 158 32.44 -41.55 -8.14
C LEU A 158 32.04 -41.87 -9.60
N ASP A 159 30.79 -41.63 -9.99
CA ASP A 159 30.34 -41.92 -11.36
C ASP A 159 31.01 -40.98 -12.37
N ALA A 160 31.10 -39.70 -12.04
CA ALA A 160 31.77 -38.73 -12.88
C ALA A 160 33.30 -38.98 -12.95
N ALA A 161 33.90 -39.36 -11.83
CA ALA A 161 35.34 -39.70 -11.76
C ALA A 161 35.66 -40.96 -12.58
N VAL A 162 34.85 -42.01 -12.47
CA VAL A 162 35.01 -43.23 -13.27
C VAL A 162 34.84 -42.93 -14.76
N GLN A 163 33.81 -42.14 -15.12
CA GLN A 163 33.58 -41.75 -16.50
C GLN A 163 34.77 -40.96 -17.07
N SER A 164 35.27 -39.98 -16.31
CA SER A 164 36.48 -39.19 -16.71
C SER A 164 37.69 -40.09 -16.92
N GLN A 165 37.90 -41.11 -16.08
CA GLN A 165 38.99 -42.06 -16.19
C GLN A 165 38.82 -42.97 -17.42
N VAL A 166 37.63 -43.39 -17.75
CA VAL A 166 37.32 -44.16 -18.97
C VAL A 166 37.60 -43.33 -20.22
N ASP A 167 37.13 -42.05 -20.23
CA ASP A 167 37.36 -41.15 -21.36
C ASP A 167 38.88 -40.93 -21.63
N LEU A 168 39.65 -40.71 -20.53
CA LEU A 168 41.11 -40.60 -20.63
C LEU A 168 41.75 -41.86 -21.20
N ARG A 169 41.31 -43.07 -20.77
CA ARG A 169 41.85 -44.35 -21.31
C ARG A 169 41.48 -44.59 -22.75
N MET A 170 40.35 -44.05 -23.21
CA MET A 170 39.92 -44.09 -24.60
C MET A 170 40.60 -43.01 -25.47
N GLY A 171 41.53 -42.21 -24.93
CA GLY A 171 42.20 -41.15 -25.65
C GLY A 171 41.33 -39.89 -25.84
N GLN A 172 40.23 -39.79 -25.12
CA GLN A 172 39.38 -38.60 -25.05
C GLN A 172 39.85 -37.65 -23.95
N GLN A 173 39.32 -36.44 -23.94
CA GLN A 173 39.60 -35.47 -22.90
C GLN A 173 38.74 -35.78 -21.64
N GLY A 174 39.35 -36.13 -20.51
CA GLY A 174 38.66 -36.33 -19.27
C GLY A 174 38.06 -35.02 -18.71
N SER A 175 37.03 -35.15 -17.91
CA SER A 175 36.39 -33.99 -17.27
C SER A 175 36.96 -33.75 -15.87
N ASP A 176 37.29 -32.50 -15.54
CA ASP A 176 37.70 -32.10 -14.18
C ASP A 176 36.51 -31.96 -13.22
N ARG A 177 35.28 -32.10 -13.72
CA ARG A 177 34.04 -31.99 -12.93
C ARG A 177 33.68 -33.31 -12.27
N VAL A 178 34.48 -33.69 -11.30
CA VAL A 178 34.35 -34.98 -10.59
C VAL A 178 33.97 -34.84 -9.11
N TRP A 179 33.49 -33.67 -8.74
CA TRP A 179 33.12 -33.40 -7.36
C TRP A 179 31.61 -33.27 -7.18
N GLN A 180 31.15 -33.54 -5.98
CA GLN A 180 29.82 -33.22 -5.50
C GLN A 180 29.92 -32.11 -4.42
N ALA A 181 29.10 -31.08 -4.58
CA ALA A 181 29.02 -29.97 -3.64
C ALA A 181 27.64 -29.88 -3.03
N ASN A 182 27.59 -29.88 -1.71
CA ASN A 182 26.35 -29.72 -0.97
C ASN A 182 26.07 -28.23 -0.77
N ARG A 183 25.35 -27.62 -1.72
CA ARG A 183 25.05 -26.18 -1.71
C ARG A 183 23.61 -25.90 -1.25
N PRO A 184 23.39 -24.90 -0.37
CA PRO A 184 22.05 -24.44 -0.07
C PRO A 184 21.44 -23.87 -1.34
N MET A 185 20.30 -24.42 -1.75
CA MET A 185 19.53 -23.87 -2.87
C MET A 185 18.72 -22.70 -2.34
N ALA A 186 19.25 -21.48 -2.42
CA ALA A 186 18.55 -20.28 -2.01
C ALA A 186 17.23 -20.17 -2.77
N ARG A 187 16.16 -19.81 -2.08
CA ARG A 187 14.90 -19.42 -2.72
C ARG A 187 15.11 -18.10 -3.44
N ASP A 188 14.79 -18.08 -4.71
CA ASP A 188 14.94 -16.90 -5.55
C ASP A 188 13.60 -16.19 -5.72
N LEU A 189 13.07 -15.73 -4.58
CA LEU A 189 11.77 -15.07 -4.47
C LEU A 189 11.90 -13.74 -3.73
N SER A 190 11.38 -12.69 -4.33
CA SER A 190 11.16 -11.39 -3.68
C SER A 190 9.67 -11.10 -3.56
N VAL A 191 9.26 -10.64 -2.40
CA VAL A 191 7.86 -10.36 -2.06
C VAL A 191 7.72 -8.91 -1.66
N ALA A 192 6.83 -8.18 -2.32
CA ALA A 192 6.38 -6.86 -1.89
C ALA A 192 4.99 -7.00 -1.26
N VAL A 193 4.80 -6.46 -0.07
CA VAL A 193 3.50 -6.41 0.59
C VAL A 193 3.03 -4.97 0.69
N LEU A 194 1.84 -4.71 0.15
CA LEU A 194 1.10 -3.46 0.32
C LEU A 194 -0.05 -3.68 1.28
N ILE A 195 -0.12 -2.90 2.34
CA ILE A 195 -1.27 -2.88 3.25
C ILE A 195 -2.02 -1.56 3.11
N ASP A 196 -3.32 -1.67 2.91
CA ASP A 196 -4.22 -0.52 2.89
C ASP A 196 -4.34 0.09 4.28
N CYS A 197 -4.00 1.36 4.39
CA CYS A 197 -4.10 2.17 5.59
C CYS A 197 -5.14 3.28 5.40
N SER A 198 -6.13 3.09 4.54
CA SER A 198 -7.22 4.04 4.37
C SER A 198 -8.16 4.03 5.57
N ARG A 199 -9.00 5.05 5.66
CA ARG A 199 -9.92 5.25 6.80
C ARG A 199 -10.93 4.11 6.98
N SER A 200 -11.24 3.35 5.93
CA SER A 200 -12.12 2.18 6.01
C SER A 200 -11.59 1.12 6.98
N THR A 201 -10.25 0.97 7.09
CA THR A 201 -9.61 0.00 7.98
C THR A 201 -9.75 0.30 9.47
N GLU A 202 -10.25 1.50 9.83
CA GLU A 202 -10.65 1.87 11.20
C GLU A 202 -11.93 1.15 11.64
N ALA A 203 -12.72 0.66 10.68
CA ALA A 203 -13.96 -0.05 10.98
C ALA A 203 -13.69 -1.25 11.89
N THR A 204 -14.53 -1.36 12.93
CA THR A 204 -14.46 -2.48 13.87
C THR A 204 -15.32 -3.62 13.35
N VAL A 205 -14.67 -4.73 13.05
CA VAL A 205 -15.36 -5.99 12.72
C VAL A 205 -15.01 -6.99 13.83
N GLY A 206 -16.04 -7.46 14.55
CA GLY A 206 -15.81 -8.28 15.75
C GLY A 206 -15.40 -7.42 16.95
N ALA A 207 -14.23 -7.73 17.54
CA ALA A 207 -13.76 -7.08 18.77
C ALA A 207 -12.66 -6.02 18.54
N ARG A 208 -12.10 -5.93 17.34
CA ARG A 208 -10.94 -5.07 17.03
C ARG A 208 -11.12 -4.35 15.69
N PRO A 209 -10.44 -3.19 15.49
CA PRO A 209 -10.29 -2.57 14.18
C PRO A 209 -9.60 -3.50 13.18
N VAL A 210 -10.01 -3.43 11.92
CA VAL A 210 -9.41 -4.24 10.82
C VAL A 210 -7.90 -4.02 10.73
N ILE A 211 -7.45 -2.78 10.88
CA ILE A 211 -6.02 -2.45 10.80
C ILE A 211 -5.18 -3.14 11.89
N GLU A 212 -5.72 -3.31 13.11
CA GLU A 212 -5.00 -3.98 14.19
C GLU A 212 -4.78 -5.46 13.87
N THR A 213 -5.83 -6.14 13.41
CA THR A 213 -5.75 -7.54 12.99
C THR A 213 -4.83 -7.69 11.77
N ALA A 214 -4.87 -6.74 10.85
CA ALA A 214 -4.00 -6.75 9.67
C ALA A 214 -2.52 -6.55 10.03
N ARG A 215 -2.19 -5.63 10.95
CA ARG A 215 -0.81 -5.42 11.45
C ARG A 215 -0.27 -6.68 12.14
N GLU A 216 -1.08 -7.31 13.00
CA GLU A 216 -0.69 -8.53 13.70
C GLU A 216 -0.45 -9.69 12.73
N ALA A 217 -1.34 -9.88 11.77
CA ALA A 217 -1.21 -10.89 10.72
C ALA A 217 0.01 -10.64 9.83
N LEU A 218 0.25 -9.38 9.47
CA LEU A 218 1.39 -8.98 8.64
C LEU A 218 2.72 -9.21 9.38
N ALA A 219 2.82 -8.86 10.66
CA ALA A 219 4.01 -9.11 11.46
C ALA A 219 4.32 -10.60 11.58
N ALA A 220 3.30 -11.44 11.80
CA ALA A 220 3.46 -12.89 11.82
C ALA A 220 3.87 -13.45 10.45
N LEU A 221 3.27 -12.98 9.35
CA LEU A 221 3.66 -13.35 8.00
C LEU A 221 5.10 -12.97 7.70
N ALA A 222 5.50 -11.74 8.04
CA ALA A 222 6.85 -11.23 7.82
C ALA A 222 7.91 -12.10 8.53
N ALA A 223 7.64 -12.48 9.78
CA ALA A 223 8.49 -13.42 10.53
C ALA A 223 8.55 -14.80 9.87
N GLY A 224 7.46 -15.28 9.29
CA GLY A 224 7.40 -16.53 8.52
C GLY A 224 8.22 -16.45 7.24
N ILE A 225 8.05 -15.40 6.44
CA ILE A 225 8.79 -15.17 5.20
C ILE A 225 10.31 -15.07 5.47
N ALA A 226 10.69 -14.36 6.55
CA ALA A 226 12.07 -14.29 6.98
C ALA A 226 12.65 -15.69 7.34
N THR A 227 11.84 -16.56 7.98
CA THR A 227 12.21 -17.94 8.26
C THR A 227 12.43 -18.74 6.97
N ALA A 228 11.62 -18.51 5.93
CA ALA A 228 11.79 -19.15 4.62
C ALA A 228 13.03 -18.63 3.83
N GLY A 229 13.60 -17.49 4.26
CA GLY A 229 14.74 -16.87 3.59
C GLY A 229 14.39 -16.09 2.33
N ASP A 230 13.13 -15.76 2.10
CA ASP A 230 12.67 -14.95 0.97
C ASP A 230 12.93 -13.45 1.26
N ARG A 231 13.17 -12.67 0.20
CA ARG A 231 13.34 -11.21 0.32
C ARG A 231 11.98 -10.54 0.44
N LEU A 232 11.84 -9.65 1.40
CA LEU A 232 10.56 -9.02 1.74
C LEU A 232 10.68 -7.51 1.85
N GLY A 233 9.81 -6.78 1.14
CA GLY A 233 9.56 -5.36 1.32
C GLY A 233 8.12 -5.11 1.77
N ILE A 234 7.88 -4.14 2.67
CA ILE A 234 6.57 -3.87 3.28
C ILE A 234 6.28 -2.37 3.23
N TRP A 235 5.11 -2.02 2.71
CA TRP A 235 4.59 -0.65 2.66
C TRP A 235 3.15 -0.58 3.12
N GLY A 236 2.83 0.41 3.95
CA GLY A 236 1.48 0.88 4.17
C GLY A 236 1.15 2.00 3.19
N PHE A 237 -0.08 2.08 2.68
CA PHE A 237 -0.46 3.14 1.75
C PHE A 237 -1.82 3.75 2.10
N SER A 238 -1.91 5.05 1.86
CA SER A 238 -3.15 5.83 1.87
C SER A 238 -3.03 6.99 0.88
N SER A 239 -4.11 7.73 0.60
CA SER A 239 -4.04 8.84 -0.35
C SER A 239 -4.94 10.00 0.02
N LEU A 240 -4.50 11.21 -0.33
CA LEU A 240 -5.27 12.43 -0.26
C LEU A 240 -5.12 13.17 -1.58
N ARG A 241 -5.96 12.85 -2.55
CA ARG A 241 -5.87 13.29 -3.95
C ARG A 241 -4.62 12.73 -4.66
N ARG A 242 -4.53 12.98 -5.97
CA ARG A 242 -3.43 12.50 -6.83
C ARG A 242 -2.04 13.03 -6.46
N ASP A 243 -1.97 14.20 -5.84
CA ASP A 243 -0.70 14.85 -5.51
C ASP A 243 -0.08 14.32 -4.21
N ARG A 244 -0.82 13.51 -3.44
CA ARG A 244 -0.44 13.00 -2.12
C ARG A 244 -0.89 11.56 -1.95
N VAL A 245 -0.13 10.65 -2.53
CA VAL A 245 -0.25 9.22 -2.26
C VAL A 245 0.85 8.86 -1.27
N PHE A 246 0.48 8.72 -0.01
CA PHE A 246 1.41 8.43 1.08
C PHE A 246 1.76 6.95 1.06
N LEU A 247 3.04 6.64 1.00
CA LEU A 247 3.57 5.30 1.24
C LEU A 247 4.51 5.33 2.44
N THR A 248 4.17 4.56 3.45
CA THR A 248 4.98 4.42 4.65
C THR A 248 5.69 3.07 4.58
N ARG A 249 7.01 3.10 4.46
CA ARG A 249 7.83 1.91 4.30
C ARG A 249 8.26 1.35 5.65
N ALA A 250 7.74 0.18 6.03
CA ALA A 250 8.14 -0.49 7.26
C ALA A 250 9.41 -1.34 7.07
N LYS A 251 9.63 -1.91 5.88
CA LYS A 251 10.77 -2.77 5.60
C LYS A 251 11.26 -2.65 4.16
N ARG A 252 12.56 -2.50 3.98
CA ARG A 252 13.25 -2.63 2.69
C ARG A 252 13.59 -4.08 2.40
N PHE A 253 13.84 -4.39 1.13
CA PHE A 253 14.22 -5.76 0.74
C PHE A 253 15.56 -6.22 1.29
N ASP A 254 16.49 -5.30 1.51
CA ASP A 254 17.85 -5.56 2.01
C ASP A 254 17.94 -5.62 3.55
N GLU A 255 16.92 -5.18 4.27
CA GLU A 255 16.86 -5.25 5.73
C GLU A 255 16.54 -6.68 6.20
N GLN A 256 17.09 -7.07 7.34
CA GLN A 256 16.71 -8.32 8.02
C GLN A 256 15.52 -8.07 8.95
N MET A 257 14.66 -9.08 9.11
CA MET A 257 13.51 -8.98 10.02
C MET A 257 13.97 -8.96 11.47
N ASP A 258 13.67 -7.88 12.18
CA ASP A 258 14.01 -7.67 13.59
C ASP A 258 12.84 -7.05 14.38
N ALA A 259 13.11 -6.68 15.63
CA ALA A 259 12.13 -6.06 16.50
C ALA A 259 11.76 -4.63 16.03
N ASP A 260 12.71 -3.91 15.45
CA ASP A 260 12.49 -2.55 14.94
C ASP A 260 11.51 -2.55 13.75
N ILE A 261 11.71 -3.48 12.80
CA ILE A 261 10.76 -3.67 11.68
C ILE A 261 9.37 -4.09 12.19
N THR A 262 9.32 -4.94 13.22
CA THR A 262 8.04 -5.32 13.84
C THR A 262 7.34 -4.08 14.43
N ALA A 263 8.08 -3.22 15.11
CA ALA A 263 7.57 -1.97 15.64
C ALA A 263 7.13 -0.99 14.54
N ARG A 264 7.85 -0.92 13.40
CA ARG A 264 7.46 -0.13 12.23
C ARG A 264 6.15 -0.63 11.60
N ILE A 265 5.93 -1.95 11.52
CA ILE A 265 4.63 -2.50 11.09
C ILE A 265 3.51 -2.05 12.04
N GLY A 266 3.80 -1.97 13.34
CA GLY A 266 2.88 -1.47 14.35
C GLY A 266 2.48 -0.01 14.19
N SER A 267 3.26 0.82 13.51
CA SER A 267 2.98 2.25 13.30
C SER A 267 1.96 2.54 12.21
N PHE A 268 1.57 1.55 11.40
CA PHE A 268 0.54 1.77 10.39
C PHE A 268 -0.78 2.19 11.03
N THR A 269 -1.23 3.41 10.72
CA THR A 269 -2.45 3.99 11.24
C THR A 269 -3.44 4.24 10.12
N PRO A 270 -4.75 4.06 10.37
CA PRO A 270 -5.75 4.37 9.36
C PRO A 270 -5.83 5.87 9.09
N GLY A 271 -5.96 6.23 7.83
CA GLY A 271 -6.10 7.63 7.43
C GLY A 271 -6.43 7.78 5.94
N HIS A 272 -7.11 8.86 5.59
CA HIS A 272 -7.37 9.25 4.20
C HIS A 272 -8.13 8.22 3.34
N TYR A 273 -7.80 8.14 2.06
CA TYR A 273 -8.49 7.41 1.00
C TYR A 273 -7.57 6.37 0.35
N THR A 274 -8.07 5.69 -0.70
CA THR A 274 -7.39 4.58 -1.36
C THR A 274 -7.17 4.83 -2.84
N ARG A 275 -5.96 5.29 -3.24
CA ARG A 275 -5.53 5.36 -4.65
C ARG A 275 -4.64 4.16 -4.97
N LEU A 276 -5.27 3.01 -5.10
CA LEU A 276 -4.61 1.71 -5.22
C LEU A 276 -3.67 1.60 -6.43
N GLY A 277 -4.04 2.20 -7.58
CA GLY A 277 -3.25 2.10 -8.81
C GLY A 277 -1.85 2.68 -8.66
N ALA A 278 -1.70 3.85 -8.02
CA ALA A 278 -0.41 4.48 -7.77
C ALA A 278 0.45 3.66 -6.80
N ALA A 279 -0.16 3.12 -5.73
CA ALA A 279 0.53 2.27 -4.75
C ALA A 279 1.06 0.98 -5.40
N ILE A 280 0.25 0.31 -6.24
CA ILE A 280 0.66 -0.89 -6.99
C ILE A 280 1.84 -0.56 -7.92
N ARG A 281 1.79 0.54 -8.68
CA ARG A 281 2.89 0.93 -9.58
C ARG A 281 4.17 1.19 -8.82
N HIS A 282 4.08 1.87 -7.67
CA HIS A 282 5.25 2.14 -6.84
C HIS A 282 5.87 0.85 -6.30
N ALA A 283 5.11 0.00 -5.63
CA ALA A 283 5.62 -1.27 -5.11
C ALA A 283 6.15 -2.20 -6.22
N SER A 284 5.49 -2.20 -7.39
CA SER A 284 5.95 -2.93 -8.58
C SER A 284 7.27 -2.39 -9.10
N ALA A 285 7.48 -1.06 -9.10
CA ALA A 285 8.74 -0.45 -9.50
C ALA A 285 9.89 -0.80 -8.55
N GLN A 286 9.64 -0.82 -7.24
CA GLN A 286 10.60 -1.26 -6.23
C GLN A 286 10.92 -2.75 -6.38
N LEU A 287 9.90 -3.58 -6.56
CA LEU A 287 10.05 -5.02 -6.75
C LEU A 287 10.80 -5.37 -8.07
N ALA A 288 10.66 -4.55 -9.11
CA ALA A 288 11.36 -4.74 -10.37
C ALA A 288 12.88 -4.52 -10.27
N GLN A 289 13.34 -3.78 -9.26
CA GLN A 289 14.77 -3.57 -9.01
C GLN A 289 15.43 -4.80 -8.35
N GLU A 290 14.62 -5.71 -7.79
CA GLU A 290 15.12 -6.93 -7.20
C GLU A 290 15.56 -7.93 -8.27
N GLY A 291 16.74 -8.55 -8.04
CA GLY A 291 17.33 -9.52 -8.97
C GLY A 291 16.69 -10.90 -8.98
N SER A 292 15.67 -11.14 -8.14
CA SER A 292 15.05 -12.45 -7.99
C SER A 292 14.30 -12.89 -9.25
N ALA A 293 14.40 -14.18 -9.59
CA ALA A 293 13.70 -14.77 -10.73
C ALA A 293 12.18 -14.76 -10.55
N ARG A 294 11.72 -14.88 -9.31
CA ARG A 294 10.29 -14.87 -8.96
C ARG A 294 9.98 -13.64 -8.12
N ARG A 295 8.89 -12.95 -8.47
CA ARG A 295 8.46 -11.72 -7.81
C ARG A 295 6.98 -11.78 -7.52
N LEU A 296 6.61 -11.57 -6.24
CA LEU A 296 5.22 -11.57 -5.78
C LEU A 296 4.87 -10.20 -5.20
N LEU A 297 3.80 -9.60 -5.70
CA LEU A 297 3.16 -8.43 -5.11
C LEU A 297 1.88 -8.88 -4.41
N LEU A 298 1.86 -8.80 -3.09
CA LEU A 298 0.73 -9.12 -2.24
C LEU A 298 0.07 -7.82 -1.76
N VAL A 299 -1.22 -7.67 -2.01
CA VAL A 299 -1.99 -6.47 -1.63
C VAL A 299 -3.04 -6.85 -0.60
N LEU A 300 -3.02 -6.22 0.56
CA LEU A 300 -4.05 -6.32 1.59
C LEU A 300 -4.90 -5.06 1.54
N THR A 301 -6.19 -5.20 1.26
CA THR A 301 -7.13 -4.07 1.19
C THR A 301 -8.51 -4.49 1.72
N ASP A 302 -9.23 -3.55 2.28
CA ASP A 302 -10.58 -3.75 2.80
C ASP A 302 -11.65 -3.05 1.95
N GLY A 303 -11.24 -2.28 0.94
CA GLY A 303 -12.17 -1.40 0.27
C GLY A 303 -11.95 -1.19 -1.22
N LYS A 304 -12.92 -0.53 -1.79
CA LYS A 304 -12.93 -0.10 -3.17
C LYS A 304 -12.01 1.09 -3.36
N PRO A 305 -11.21 1.15 -4.45
CA PRO A 305 -10.41 2.34 -4.75
C PRO A 305 -11.29 3.59 -4.82
N ASN A 306 -11.00 4.55 -3.95
CA ASN A 306 -11.75 5.80 -3.82
C ASN A 306 -10.86 6.92 -3.31
N ASP A 307 -10.90 8.09 -3.95
CA ASP A 307 -10.21 9.31 -3.51
C ASP A 307 -10.97 10.56 -3.96
N LEU A 308 -10.70 11.70 -3.33
CA LEU A 308 -11.47 12.95 -3.43
C LEU A 308 -11.51 13.61 -4.84
N ASP A 309 -10.51 13.39 -5.69
CA ASP A 309 -10.37 14.06 -6.99
C ASP A 309 -10.88 13.19 -8.15
N HIS A 310 -12.14 12.76 -8.07
CA HIS A 310 -12.81 11.92 -9.07
C HIS A 310 -12.20 10.52 -9.27
N TYR A 311 -11.32 10.08 -8.36
CA TYR A 311 -10.78 8.71 -8.34
C TYR A 311 -11.75 7.78 -7.64
N GLU A 312 -12.97 7.67 -8.18
CA GLU A 312 -14.05 6.86 -7.61
C GLU A 312 -14.74 6.01 -8.68
N GLY A 313 -15.50 5.03 -8.24
CA GLY A 313 -16.32 4.19 -9.12
C GLY A 313 -15.49 3.50 -10.20
N VAL A 314 -15.90 3.65 -11.45
CA VAL A 314 -15.26 3.00 -12.61
C VAL A 314 -13.83 3.49 -12.83
N HIS A 315 -13.52 4.75 -12.53
CA HIS A 315 -12.20 5.32 -12.79
C HIS A 315 -11.13 4.67 -11.90
N GLY A 316 -11.34 4.61 -10.58
CA GLY A 316 -10.41 3.96 -9.65
C GLY A 316 -10.24 2.46 -9.94
N ILE A 317 -11.33 1.77 -10.30
CA ILE A 317 -11.30 0.35 -10.65
C ILE A 317 -10.46 0.12 -11.91
N GLU A 318 -10.66 0.89 -13.00
CA GLU A 318 -9.95 0.69 -14.26
C GLU A 318 -8.48 1.11 -14.19
N ASP A 319 -8.14 2.15 -13.41
CA ASP A 319 -6.75 2.50 -13.17
C ASP A 319 -6.03 1.42 -12.35
N SER A 320 -6.65 0.93 -11.27
CA SER A 320 -6.10 -0.17 -10.47
C SER A 320 -5.93 -1.45 -11.28
N ARG A 321 -6.92 -1.78 -12.14
CA ARG A 321 -6.83 -2.89 -13.08
C ARG A 321 -5.65 -2.73 -14.04
N MET A 322 -5.44 -1.53 -14.57
CA MET A 322 -4.33 -1.28 -15.47
C MET A 322 -2.99 -1.42 -14.73
N ALA A 323 -2.87 -0.90 -13.51
CA ALA A 323 -1.68 -1.06 -12.68
C ALA A 323 -1.33 -2.53 -12.41
N VAL A 324 -2.34 -3.38 -12.13
CA VAL A 324 -2.14 -4.83 -11.98
C VAL A 324 -1.66 -5.47 -13.29
N ARG A 325 -2.20 -5.06 -14.45
CA ARG A 325 -1.74 -5.56 -15.75
C ARG A 325 -0.30 -5.15 -16.06
N GLU A 326 0.06 -3.91 -15.72
CA GLU A 326 1.43 -3.39 -15.85
C GLU A 326 2.41 -4.19 -15.00
N ALA A 327 2.07 -4.45 -13.72
CA ALA A 327 2.88 -5.28 -12.82
C ALA A 327 3.07 -6.70 -13.37
N ARG A 328 2.00 -7.31 -13.88
CA ARG A 328 2.06 -8.65 -14.51
C ARG A 328 2.89 -8.66 -15.80
N ALA A 329 2.84 -7.59 -16.59
CA ALA A 329 3.67 -7.45 -17.79
C ALA A 329 5.17 -7.35 -17.44
N LEU A 330 5.51 -6.87 -16.24
CA LEU A 330 6.88 -6.88 -15.68
C LEU A 330 7.28 -8.27 -15.11
N GLY A 331 6.42 -9.28 -15.22
CA GLY A 331 6.66 -10.64 -14.72
C GLY A 331 6.36 -10.81 -13.22
N HIS A 332 5.62 -9.89 -12.61
CA HIS A 332 5.23 -10.03 -11.21
C HIS A 332 3.94 -10.87 -11.07
N ALA A 333 3.93 -11.84 -10.17
CA ALA A 333 2.69 -12.42 -9.67
C ALA A 333 2.00 -11.39 -8.78
N VAL A 334 0.73 -11.10 -9.04
CA VAL A 334 -0.05 -10.13 -8.24
C VAL A 334 -1.24 -10.84 -7.64
N HIS A 335 -1.34 -10.80 -6.32
CA HIS A 335 -2.46 -11.37 -5.58
C HIS A 335 -2.97 -10.40 -4.52
N ALA A 336 -4.29 -10.28 -4.40
CA ALA A 336 -4.93 -9.46 -3.38
C ALA A 336 -5.60 -10.32 -2.30
N VAL A 337 -5.47 -9.93 -1.06
CA VAL A 337 -6.27 -10.43 0.05
C VAL A 337 -7.23 -9.33 0.44
N VAL A 338 -8.51 -9.60 0.26
CA VAL A 338 -9.58 -8.63 0.39
C VAL A 338 -10.38 -8.93 1.64
N ILE A 339 -10.44 -7.96 2.56
CA ILE A 339 -11.17 -8.06 3.81
C ILE A 339 -12.52 -7.39 3.61
N ASP A 340 -13.47 -8.10 3.02
CA ASP A 340 -14.82 -7.59 2.77
C ASP A 340 -15.85 -8.72 2.91
N ALA A 341 -17.01 -8.41 3.49
CA ALA A 341 -18.09 -9.37 3.68
C ALA A 341 -18.92 -9.62 2.41
N ASP A 342 -18.97 -8.64 1.50
CA ASP A 342 -19.97 -8.62 0.43
C ASP A 342 -19.47 -9.09 -0.95
N GLY A 343 -18.22 -9.53 -1.08
CA GLY A 343 -17.70 -10.21 -2.26
C GLY A 343 -17.98 -9.48 -3.58
N GLN A 344 -17.51 -8.27 -3.72
CA GLN A 344 -17.85 -7.38 -4.81
C GLN A 344 -17.25 -7.79 -6.16
N ASP A 345 -18.03 -7.79 -7.23
CA ASP A 345 -17.60 -8.12 -8.61
C ASP A 345 -16.41 -7.26 -9.11
N TRP A 346 -16.20 -6.09 -8.53
CA TRP A 346 -15.14 -5.19 -8.93
C TRP A 346 -13.73 -5.69 -8.56
N PHE A 347 -13.55 -6.51 -7.50
CA PHE A 347 -12.26 -7.15 -7.21
C PHE A 347 -11.84 -8.10 -8.31
N ALA A 348 -12.79 -8.91 -8.82
CA ALA A 348 -12.55 -9.78 -9.96
C ALA A 348 -12.19 -8.98 -11.22
N ARG A 349 -12.71 -7.75 -11.36
CA ARG A 349 -12.37 -6.87 -12.47
C ARG A 349 -10.95 -6.32 -12.36
N ILE A 350 -10.48 -5.97 -11.16
CA ILE A 350 -9.12 -5.46 -10.91
C ILE A 350 -8.08 -6.57 -11.02
N PHE A 351 -8.24 -7.63 -10.24
CA PHE A 351 -7.21 -8.66 -10.04
C PHE A 351 -7.42 -9.91 -10.91
N GLY A 352 -8.59 -10.07 -11.55
CA GLY A 352 -8.99 -11.30 -12.21
C GLY A 352 -9.50 -12.34 -11.21
N ARG A 353 -10.24 -13.35 -11.69
CA ARG A 353 -10.93 -14.33 -10.82
C ARG A 353 -10.00 -15.15 -9.92
N ALA A 354 -8.78 -15.44 -10.35
CA ALA A 354 -7.78 -16.19 -9.59
C ALA A 354 -6.78 -15.29 -8.86
N GLY A 355 -6.85 -13.97 -9.04
CA GLY A 355 -5.87 -13.02 -8.52
C GLY A 355 -6.22 -12.41 -7.18
N PHE A 356 -7.27 -12.91 -6.50
CA PHE A 356 -7.61 -12.44 -5.16
C PHE A 356 -8.26 -13.54 -4.32
N THR A 357 -8.14 -13.37 -3.01
CA THR A 357 -8.82 -14.18 -2.00
C THR A 357 -9.69 -13.27 -1.15
N LEU A 358 -10.97 -13.62 -1.06
CA LEU A 358 -11.94 -12.90 -0.23
C LEU A 358 -11.93 -13.47 1.19
N LEU A 359 -11.79 -12.60 2.17
CA LEU A 359 -11.83 -12.91 3.60
C LEU A 359 -12.93 -12.07 4.26
N PRO A 360 -14.14 -12.63 4.41
CA PRO A 360 -15.24 -11.91 5.05
C PRO A 360 -15.01 -11.62 6.53
N ASP A 361 -14.15 -12.38 7.16
CA ASP A 361 -13.87 -12.30 8.59
C ASP A 361 -12.39 -11.93 8.80
N PRO A 362 -12.10 -10.68 9.26
CA PRO A 362 -10.73 -10.22 9.54
C PRO A 362 -9.99 -11.09 10.55
N ASP A 363 -10.68 -11.69 11.52
CA ASP A 363 -10.07 -12.53 12.56
C ASP A 363 -9.43 -13.80 11.97
N ARG A 364 -9.77 -14.17 10.75
CA ARG A 364 -9.14 -15.27 10.01
C ARG A 364 -7.84 -14.87 9.30
N LEU A 365 -7.57 -13.58 9.15
CA LEU A 365 -6.41 -13.08 8.42
C LEU A 365 -5.08 -13.65 8.92
N PRO A 366 -4.82 -13.77 10.25
CA PRO A 366 -3.58 -14.33 10.76
C PRO A 366 -3.33 -15.81 10.37
N ARG A 367 -4.38 -16.55 10.02
CA ARG A 367 -4.28 -17.94 9.53
C ARG A 367 -4.26 -18.01 8.02
N ALA A 368 -5.12 -17.26 7.37
CA ALA A 368 -5.29 -17.29 5.92
C ALA A 368 -4.07 -16.73 5.19
N LEU A 369 -3.45 -15.69 5.70
CA LEU A 369 -2.33 -15.02 5.04
C LEU A 369 -1.12 -15.96 4.80
N PRO A 370 -0.66 -16.72 5.80
CA PRO A 370 0.39 -17.74 5.60
C PRO A 370 -0.01 -18.84 4.62
N GLU A 371 -1.27 -19.31 4.66
CA GLU A 371 -1.77 -20.35 3.77
C GLU A 371 -1.82 -19.87 2.31
N ILE A 372 -2.33 -18.65 2.09
CA ILE A 372 -2.34 -17.99 0.78
C ILE A 372 -0.92 -17.84 0.25
N TYR A 373 0.00 -17.34 1.07
CA TYR A 373 1.39 -17.19 0.68
C TYR A 373 2.01 -18.53 0.25
N GLN A 374 1.80 -19.59 1.03
CA GLN A 374 2.32 -20.92 0.71
C GLN A 374 1.73 -21.44 -0.62
N SER A 375 0.42 -21.33 -0.83
CA SER A 375 -0.21 -21.75 -2.08
C SER A 375 0.38 -21.02 -3.28
N LEU A 376 0.56 -19.70 -3.19
CA LEU A 376 1.13 -18.88 -4.27
C LEU A 376 2.61 -19.17 -4.55
N THR A 377 3.34 -19.69 -3.58
CA THR A 377 4.79 -19.91 -3.70
C THR A 377 5.19 -21.36 -3.93
N MET A 378 4.29 -22.33 -3.65
CA MET A 378 4.54 -23.77 -3.82
C MET A 378 4.04 -24.34 -5.15
N GLU A 379 3.12 -23.68 -5.85
CA GLU A 379 2.49 -24.17 -7.10
C GLU A 379 3.39 -24.08 -8.36
N HIS A 380 4.72 -23.93 -8.19
CA HIS A 380 5.60 -23.87 -9.37
C HIS A 380 6.88 -24.68 -9.19
#